data_58c86213cd7b00e1dba59dfd06a56610
#
_entry.id   58c86213cd7b00e1dba59dfd06a56610
#
_cell.length_a   1.000
_cell.length_b   1.000
_cell.length_c   1.000
_cell.angle_alpha   90.00
_cell.angle_beta   90.00
_cell.angle_gamma   90.00
#
_symmetry.space_group_name_H-M   'P 1'
#
loop_
_entity.id
_entity.type
_entity.pdbx_description
1 polymer ?
#
loop_
_entity_poly.entity_id
_entity_poly.type
_entity_poly.pdbx_seq_one_letter_code
_entity_poly.pdbx_strand_id
1 'polypeptide(L)'
;TKQEKYTFEFAGDKAVKEVQITFLDAKSTSDVKNMLTLAELELSNLSNTPVTGITADPNNAKEMYVGTLADINATVQPDNATNKFFTVESSNQDVVKILTLADENGHPTYKARAMKEGKSTITLTAAGNKDAKATYEITVKAGVDISGLNEALAKARTYQASAYTEESYGQ
;
A
#
# COMPACT_ATOMS: atom_id res chain seq x y z
N THR A 1 25.94 -2.37 -35.28
CA THR A 1 24.65 -1.78 -34.86
C THR A 1 24.17 -2.54 -33.64
N LYS A 2 24.09 -1.86 -32.49
CA LYS A 2 23.57 -2.45 -31.28
C LYS A 2 22.03 -2.33 -31.33
N GLN A 3 21.35 -3.45 -31.36
CA GLN A 3 19.89 -3.46 -31.20
C GLN A 3 19.58 -3.44 -29.71
N GLU A 4 18.81 -2.47 -29.28
CA GLU A 4 18.28 -2.40 -27.92
C GLU A 4 16.77 -2.61 -27.98
N LYS A 5 16.26 -3.51 -27.12
CA LYS A 5 14.82 -3.76 -26.98
C LYS A 5 14.35 -2.98 -25.75
N TYR A 6 13.38 -2.12 -25.96
CA TYR A 6 12.68 -1.43 -24.87
C TYR A 6 11.27 -1.98 -24.78
N THR A 7 10.84 -2.32 -23.57
CA THR A 7 9.47 -2.77 -23.30
C THR A 7 8.82 -1.73 -22.41
N PHE A 8 7.67 -1.24 -22.82
CA PHE A 8 6.85 -0.33 -22.03
C PHE A 8 5.54 -1.02 -21.74
N GLU A 9 5.19 -1.12 -20.45
CA GLU A 9 3.91 -1.66 -20.01
C GLU A 9 2.97 -0.52 -19.66
N PHE A 10 1.79 -0.53 -20.25
CA PHE A 10 0.73 0.41 -19.92
C PHE A 10 -0.27 -0.29 -19.01
N ALA A 11 -0.25 0.03 -17.71
CA ALA A 11 -1.25 -0.44 -16.78
C ALA A 11 -2.51 0.44 -16.87
N GLY A 12 -3.64 -0.16 -17.23
CA GLY A 12 -4.91 0.56 -17.25
C GLY A 12 -6.06 -0.24 -17.81
N ASP A 13 -7.26 0.01 -17.28
CA ASP A 13 -8.53 -0.65 -17.65
C ASP A 13 -9.14 -0.10 -18.94
N LYS A 14 -8.50 0.87 -19.58
CA LYS A 14 -9.04 1.55 -20.75
C LYS A 14 -8.44 0.99 -22.01
N ALA A 15 -9.30 0.63 -22.97
CA ALA A 15 -8.86 0.33 -24.32
C ALA A 15 -8.12 1.54 -24.90
N VAL A 16 -6.87 1.37 -25.22
CA VAL A 16 -6.05 2.38 -25.88
C VAL A 16 -6.39 2.35 -27.36
N LYS A 17 -6.89 3.46 -27.89
CA LYS A 17 -7.22 3.58 -29.34
C LYS A 17 -6.01 3.98 -30.17
N GLU A 18 -5.05 4.65 -29.56
CA GLU A 18 -3.90 5.20 -30.24
C GLU A 18 -2.70 5.24 -29.28
N VAL A 19 -1.55 4.83 -29.76
CA VAL A 19 -0.26 4.96 -29.07
C VAL A 19 0.63 5.83 -29.92
N GLN A 20 1.02 7.00 -29.40
CA GLN A 20 1.97 7.88 -30.06
C GLN A 20 3.35 7.72 -29.40
N ILE A 21 4.34 7.37 -30.22
CA ILE A 21 5.74 7.27 -29.77
C ILE A 21 6.49 8.47 -30.34
N THR A 22 7.00 9.35 -29.47
CA THR A 22 7.76 10.52 -29.87
C THR A 22 9.22 10.34 -29.44
N PHE A 23 10.14 10.41 -30.41
CA PHE A 23 11.58 10.40 -30.17
C PHE A 23 12.07 11.84 -30.02
N LEU A 24 12.49 12.23 -28.83
CA LEU A 24 12.88 13.60 -28.51
C LEU A 24 14.32 13.92 -28.89
N ASP A 25 15.22 12.94 -28.90
CA ASP A 25 16.63 13.12 -29.26
C ASP A 25 17.18 11.83 -29.90
N ALA A 26 17.45 11.86 -31.15
CA ALA A 26 18.11 10.79 -31.90
C ALA A 26 19.51 11.25 -32.28
N LYS A 27 20.53 10.88 -31.52
CA LYS A 27 21.93 11.14 -31.85
C LYS A 27 22.50 10.01 -32.70
N SER A 28 22.87 10.33 -33.92
CA SER A 28 23.67 9.46 -34.75
C SER A 28 25.18 9.74 -34.53
N THR A 29 25.96 8.70 -34.36
CA THR A 29 27.42 8.78 -34.23
C THR A 29 28.14 8.66 -35.62
N SER A 30 27.39 8.56 -36.71
CA SER A 30 27.92 8.47 -38.07
C SER A 30 27.43 9.63 -38.94
N ASP A 31 28.18 9.95 -39.97
CA ASP A 31 27.91 11.04 -40.94
C ASP A 31 26.60 10.88 -41.72
N VAL A 32 25.81 9.86 -41.44
CA VAL A 32 24.49 9.66 -42.03
C VAL A 32 23.49 10.43 -41.13
N LYS A 33 23.03 11.55 -41.68
CA LYS A 33 22.11 12.48 -41.03
C LYS A 33 20.93 11.73 -40.33
N ASN A 34 20.90 11.80 -39.03
CA ASN A 34 19.74 11.57 -38.17
C ASN A 34 18.74 10.48 -38.62
N MET A 35 19.22 9.31 -38.94
CA MET A 35 18.36 8.21 -39.36
C MET A 35 18.07 7.33 -38.16
N LEU A 36 16.85 7.39 -37.63
CA LEU A 36 16.32 6.43 -36.68
C LEU A 36 15.73 5.26 -37.49
N THR A 37 16.28 4.08 -37.33
CA THR A 37 15.70 2.88 -37.91
C THR A 37 14.92 2.14 -36.82
N LEU A 38 13.60 2.11 -36.94
CA LEU A 38 12.75 1.25 -36.17
C LEU A 38 12.71 -0.12 -36.83
N ALA A 39 13.32 -1.13 -36.22
CA ALA A 39 13.39 -2.46 -36.78
C ALA A 39 12.06 -3.21 -36.62
N GLU A 40 11.41 -3.04 -35.47
CA GLU A 40 10.16 -3.72 -35.17
C GLU A 40 9.40 -2.94 -34.09
N LEU A 41 8.09 -2.80 -34.26
CA LEU A 41 7.16 -2.34 -33.24
C LEU A 41 6.15 -3.45 -33.00
N GLU A 42 6.29 -4.15 -31.86
CA GLU A 42 5.33 -5.16 -31.45
C GLU A 42 4.33 -4.53 -30.46
N LEU A 43 3.08 -4.47 -30.84
CA LEU A 43 1.97 -4.13 -29.97
C LEU A 43 1.27 -5.43 -29.58
N SER A 44 1.64 -5.99 -28.44
CA SER A 44 0.95 -7.17 -27.91
C SER A 44 -0.26 -6.74 -27.10
N ASN A 45 -1.43 -7.24 -27.47
CA ASN A 45 -2.61 -7.16 -26.64
C ASN A 45 -2.42 -8.18 -25.50
N LEU A 46 -2.03 -7.70 -24.33
CA LEU A 46 -2.10 -8.53 -23.12
C LEU A 46 -3.57 -8.91 -22.93
N SER A 47 -3.84 -10.20 -22.95
CA SER A 47 -5.16 -10.74 -22.68
C SER A 47 -5.72 -10.09 -21.44
N ASN A 48 -6.74 -9.26 -21.59
CA ASN A 48 -7.41 -8.64 -20.44
C ASN A 48 -8.17 -9.72 -19.69
N THR A 49 -7.62 -10.15 -18.57
CA THR A 49 -8.31 -11.04 -17.64
C THR A 49 -9.10 -10.17 -16.65
N PRO A 50 -10.43 -10.17 -16.77
CA PRO A 50 -11.25 -9.30 -15.92
C PRO A 50 -11.21 -9.75 -14.46
N VAL A 51 -11.39 -8.78 -13.57
CA VAL A 51 -11.56 -9.05 -12.14
C VAL A 51 -12.93 -9.68 -11.90
N THR A 52 -12.96 -10.81 -11.21
CA THR A 52 -14.19 -11.54 -10.84
C THR A 52 -14.55 -11.39 -9.37
N GLY A 53 -13.56 -11.04 -8.51
CA GLY A 53 -13.77 -10.93 -7.08
C GLY A 53 -12.64 -10.22 -6.35
N ILE A 54 -12.91 -9.89 -5.09
CA ILE A 54 -11.92 -9.39 -4.13
C ILE A 54 -12.22 -9.99 -2.75
N THR A 55 -11.20 -10.31 -2.00
CA THR A 55 -11.32 -10.80 -0.62
C THR A 55 -10.39 -10.01 0.29
N ALA A 56 -10.86 -9.67 1.49
CA ALA A 56 -10.01 -9.09 2.51
C ALA A 56 -9.01 -10.13 3.04
N ASP A 57 -7.79 -9.72 3.30
CA ASP A 57 -6.80 -10.60 3.93
C ASP A 57 -7.30 -10.98 5.34
N PRO A 58 -7.30 -12.27 5.70
CA PRO A 58 -7.72 -12.73 7.02
C PRO A 58 -6.90 -12.15 8.18
N ASN A 59 -5.65 -11.73 7.89
CA ASN A 59 -4.74 -11.11 8.85
C ASN A 59 -4.96 -9.60 9.04
N ASN A 60 -5.88 -8.98 8.29
CA ASN A 60 -6.26 -7.60 8.54
C ASN A 60 -6.75 -7.43 9.97
N ALA A 61 -6.31 -6.36 10.64
CA ALA A 61 -6.70 -6.09 12.02
C ALA A 61 -8.22 -5.93 12.16
N LYS A 62 -8.83 -6.72 13.03
CA LYS A 62 -10.25 -6.63 13.41
C LYS A 62 -10.45 -5.87 14.72
N GLU A 63 -9.39 -5.77 15.52
CA GLU A 63 -9.33 -4.97 16.73
C GLU A 63 -8.10 -4.07 16.69
N MET A 64 -8.26 -2.84 17.12
CA MET A 64 -7.19 -1.84 17.21
C MET A 64 -7.35 -1.03 18.48
N TYR A 65 -6.28 -0.36 18.90
CA TYR A 65 -6.32 0.61 19.99
C TYR A 65 -6.14 2.02 19.46
N VAL A 66 -6.78 3.00 20.07
CA VAL A 66 -6.65 4.41 19.67
C VAL A 66 -5.17 4.79 19.55
N GLY A 67 -4.82 5.41 18.43
CA GLY A 67 -3.45 5.84 18.09
C GLY A 67 -2.64 4.81 17.30
N THR A 68 -3.09 3.56 17.13
CA THR A 68 -2.36 2.53 16.39
C THR A 68 -2.63 2.59 14.88
N LEU A 69 -1.73 1.97 14.13
CA LEU A 69 -1.79 1.78 12.69
C LEU A 69 -1.78 0.29 12.36
N ALA A 70 -2.52 -0.10 11.33
CA ALA A 70 -2.49 -1.45 10.76
C ALA A 70 -2.55 -1.39 9.25
N ASP A 71 -1.88 -2.33 8.57
CA ASP A 71 -1.97 -2.47 7.11
C ASP A 71 -3.32 -3.05 6.70
N ILE A 72 -3.78 -2.66 5.51
CA ILE A 72 -4.99 -3.19 4.89
C ILE A 72 -4.59 -3.88 3.60
N ASN A 73 -4.78 -5.18 3.55
CA ASN A 73 -4.44 -6.03 2.42
C ASN A 73 -5.69 -6.71 1.84
N ALA A 74 -5.64 -6.99 0.55
CA ALA A 74 -6.70 -7.70 -0.15
C ALA A 74 -6.11 -8.57 -1.27
N THR A 75 -6.84 -9.61 -1.62
CA THR A 75 -6.55 -10.45 -2.79
C THR A 75 -7.62 -10.24 -3.84
N VAL A 76 -7.21 -9.78 -5.02
CA VAL A 76 -8.06 -9.62 -6.19
C VAL A 76 -8.02 -10.90 -7.02
N GLN A 77 -9.17 -11.36 -7.47
CA GLN A 77 -9.30 -12.61 -8.23
C GLN A 77 -9.77 -12.35 -9.67
N PRO A 78 -9.33 -13.21 -10.60
CA PRO A 78 -8.37 -14.30 -10.44
C PRO A 78 -6.94 -13.79 -10.26
N ASP A 79 -6.01 -14.67 -9.86
CA ASP A 79 -4.60 -14.28 -9.61
C ASP A 79 -3.89 -13.69 -10.84
N ASN A 80 -4.36 -14.02 -12.03
CA ASN A 80 -3.89 -13.46 -13.30
C ASN A 80 -4.74 -12.29 -13.81
N ALA A 81 -5.59 -11.69 -12.96
CA ALA A 81 -6.34 -10.50 -13.33
C ALA A 81 -5.40 -9.38 -13.77
N THR A 82 -5.75 -8.70 -14.85
CA THR A 82 -4.91 -7.65 -15.44
C THR A 82 -4.79 -6.44 -14.52
N ASN A 83 -5.87 -6.10 -13.83
CA ASN A 83 -5.89 -5.01 -12.85
C ASN A 83 -6.16 -5.54 -11.44
N LYS A 84 -5.12 -5.51 -10.59
CA LYS A 84 -5.20 -5.97 -9.19
C LYS A 84 -5.33 -4.84 -8.18
N PHE A 85 -5.47 -3.62 -8.64
CA PHE A 85 -5.66 -2.49 -7.73
C PHE A 85 -7.06 -2.52 -7.09
N PHE A 86 -7.15 -1.95 -5.92
CA PHE A 86 -8.39 -1.79 -5.19
C PHE A 86 -8.41 -0.45 -4.45
N THR A 87 -9.56 -0.04 -4.01
CA THR A 87 -9.76 1.12 -3.14
C THR A 87 -10.29 0.69 -1.79
N VAL A 88 -10.06 1.50 -0.78
CA VAL A 88 -10.48 1.24 0.60
C VAL A 88 -11.27 2.42 1.13
N GLU A 89 -12.43 2.12 1.70
CA GLU A 89 -13.30 3.11 2.34
C GLU A 89 -13.64 2.68 3.77
N SER A 90 -13.75 3.65 4.66
CA SER A 90 -14.20 3.48 6.05
C SER A 90 -15.59 4.08 6.20
N SER A 91 -16.53 3.33 6.77
CA SER A 91 -17.89 3.84 7.05
C SER A 91 -17.90 4.94 8.11
N ASN A 92 -16.87 5.03 8.94
CA ASN A 92 -16.72 6.07 9.95
C ASN A 92 -15.25 6.47 10.10
N GLN A 93 -14.87 7.56 9.43
CA GLN A 93 -13.50 8.04 9.43
C GLN A 93 -13.08 8.72 10.75
N ASP A 94 -14.01 9.07 11.61
CA ASP A 94 -13.70 9.55 12.97
C ASP A 94 -13.24 8.42 13.89
N VAL A 95 -13.65 7.18 13.60
CA VAL A 95 -13.24 5.97 14.32
C VAL A 95 -11.99 5.35 13.67
N VAL A 96 -12.07 5.10 12.36
CA VAL A 96 -10.96 4.54 11.58
C VAL A 96 -10.73 5.39 10.34
N LYS A 97 -9.61 6.09 10.28
CA LYS A 97 -9.19 6.86 9.12
C LYS A 97 -8.34 6.01 8.20
N ILE A 98 -8.67 6.02 6.91
CA ILE A 98 -7.86 5.36 5.89
C ILE A 98 -6.76 6.30 5.41
N LEU A 99 -5.52 5.81 5.44
CA LEU A 99 -4.35 6.47 4.88
C LEU A 99 -3.98 5.77 3.59
N THR A 100 -3.94 6.52 2.50
CA THR A 100 -3.42 6.05 1.22
C THR A 100 -1.97 6.51 1.10
N LEU A 101 -1.08 5.55 0.89
CA LEU A 101 0.34 5.73 0.70
C LEU A 101 0.72 5.19 -0.68
N ALA A 102 1.94 5.41 -1.11
CA ALA A 102 2.50 4.77 -2.29
C ALA A 102 3.64 3.84 -1.87
N ASP A 103 3.75 2.69 -2.54
CA ASP A 103 4.92 1.83 -2.46
C ASP A 103 6.08 2.42 -3.28
N GLU A 104 7.22 1.75 -3.31
CA GLU A 104 8.41 2.14 -4.08
C GLU A 104 8.19 2.19 -5.61
N ASN A 105 7.13 1.54 -6.12
CA ASN A 105 6.73 1.56 -7.53
C ASN A 105 5.61 2.59 -7.81
N GLY A 106 5.17 3.33 -6.80
CA GLY A 106 4.09 4.30 -6.90
C GLY A 106 2.68 3.70 -6.83
N HIS A 107 2.55 2.40 -6.50
CA HIS A 107 1.24 1.76 -6.34
C HIS A 107 0.60 2.14 -5.00
N PRO A 108 -0.74 2.29 -4.95
CA PRO A 108 -1.43 2.63 -3.71
C PRO A 108 -1.36 1.48 -2.70
N THR A 109 -0.97 1.82 -1.49
CA THR A 109 -1.05 0.96 -0.31
C THR A 109 -1.91 1.63 0.75
N TYR A 110 -2.51 0.85 1.62
CA TYR A 110 -3.50 1.36 2.56
C TYR A 110 -3.18 0.98 3.99
N LYS A 111 -3.35 1.96 4.91
CA LYS A 111 -3.29 1.72 6.34
C LYS A 111 -4.54 2.24 7.04
N ALA A 112 -5.04 1.48 7.98
CA ALA A 112 -6.03 1.93 8.94
C ALA A 112 -5.33 2.66 10.08
N ARG A 113 -5.82 3.85 10.45
CA ARG A 113 -5.43 4.56 11.65
C ARG A 113 -6.61 4.62 12.61
N ALA A 114 -6.45 4.05 13.80
CA ALA A 114 -7.45 4.12 14.85
C ALA A 114 -7.45 5.52 15.50
N MET A 115 -8.56 6.24 15.36
CA MET A 115 -8.69 7.63 15.80
C MET A 115 -9.45 7.78 17.10
N LYS A 116 -10.55 7.03 17.24
CA LYS A 116 -11.46 7.10 18.38
C LYS A 116 -12.07 5.74 18.64
N GLU A 117 -12.44 5.47 19.90
CA GLU A 117 -13.17 4.27 20.27
C GLU A 117 -14.49 4.15 19.49
N GLY A 118 -14.80 2.93 19.06
CA GLY A 118 -16.01 2.61 18.29
C GLY A 118 -15.78 1.53 17.26
N LYS A 119 -16.69 1.43 16.31
CA LYS A 119 -16.66 0.45 15.23
C LYS A 119 -16.72 1.15 13.87
N SER A 120 -16.03 0.59 12.91
CA SER A 120 -16.12 1.03 11.52
C SER A 120 -16.06 -0.18 10.59
N THR A 121 -16.91 -0.19 9.57
CA THR A 121 -16.88 -1.15 8.48
C THR A 121 -15.91 -0.65 7.41
N ILE A 122 -14.96 -1.49 7.05
CA ILE A 122 -14.01 -1.22 5.97
C ILE A 122 -14.52 -1.92 4.73
N THR A 123 -14.66 -1.17 3.65
CA THR A 123 -15.08 -1.66 2.33
C THR A 123 -13.92 -1.62 1.37
N LEU A 124 -13.60 -2.75 0.77
CA LEU A 124 -12.61 -2.92 -0.28
C LEU A 124 -13.34 -3.05 -1.61
N THR A 125 -12.97 -2.28 -2.61
CA THR A 125 -13.59 -2.33 -3.94
C THR A 125 -12.50 -2.52 -4.98
N ALA A 126 -12.61 -3.56 -5.81
CA ALA A 126 -11.65 -3.80 -6.88
C ALA A 126 -11.75 -2.74 -7.97
N ALA A 127 -10.61 -2.18 -8.42
CA ALA A 127 -10.59 -1.14 -9.44
C ALA A 127 -11.07 -1.65 -10.80
N GLY A 128 -10.76 -2.90 -11.14
CA GLY A 128 -11.16 -3.54 -12.39
C GLY A 128 -12.62 -4.02 -12.44
N ASN A 129 -13.32 -4.03 -11.30
CA ASN A 129 -14.73 -4.43 -11.20
C ASN A 129 -15.36 -3.82 -9.95
N LYS A 130 -16.13 -2.77 -10.12
CA LYS A 130 -16.74 -2.03 -9.00
C LYS A 130 -17.81 -2.82 -8.23
N ASP A 131 -18.33 -3.90 -8.81
CA ASP A 131 -19.27 -4.80 -8.14
C ASP A 131 -18.56 -5.81 -7.25
N ALA A 132 -17.28 -6.06 -7.51
CA ALA A 132 -16.43 -6.90 -6.67
C ALA A 132 -16.02 -6.13 -5.41
N LYS A 133 -16.67 -6.43 -4.29
CA LYS A 133 -16.45 -5.81 -2.99
C LYS A 133 -16.24 -6.85 -1.90
N ALA A 134 -15.44 -6.48 -0.91
CA ALA A 134 -15.30 -7.22 0.34
C ALA A 134 -15.41 -6.24 1.52
N THR A 135 -15.96 -6.70 2.62
CA THR A 135 -16.11 -5.87 3.81
C THR A 135 -15.64 -6.61 5.05
N TYR A 136 -15.12 -5.88 6.02
CA TYR A 136 -14.86 -6.37 7.37
C TYR A 136 -14.98 -5.24 8.39
N GLU A 137 -15.19 -5.58 9.66
CA GLU A 137 -15.34 -4.61 10.73
C GLU A 137 -14.01 -4.46 11.50
N ILE A 138 -13.67 -3.22 11.84
CA ILE A 138 -12.62 -2.90 12.81
C ILE A 138 -13.31 -2.32 14.04
N THR A 139 -13.03 -2.92 15.21
CA THR A 139 -13.41 -2.40 16.51
C THR A 139 -12.19 -1.69 17.11
N VAL A 140 -12.33 -0.39 17.37
CA VAL A 140 -11.30 0.40 18.05
C VAL A 140 -11.65 0.46 19.53
N LYS A 141 -10.72 0.03 20.36
CA LYS A 141 -10.79 0.09 21.83
C LYS A 141 -10.07 1.32 22.34
N ALA A 142 -10.43 1.78 23.53
CA ALA A 142 -9.66 2.82 24.23
C ALA A 142 -8.18 2.39 24.29
N GLY A 143 -7.28 3.36 24.28
CA GLY A 143 -5.85 3.07 24.41
C GLY A 143 -5.57 2.30 25.72
N VAL A 144 -4.51 1.49 25.72
CA VAL A 144 -4.07 0.83 26.95
C VAL A 144 -3.74 1.91 27.98
N ASP A 145 -4.38 1.83 29.14
CA ASP A 145 -4.01 2.69 30.27
C ASP A 145 -2.61 2.30 30.76
N ILE A 146 -1.65 3.16 30.44
CA ILE A 146 -0.25 3.01 30.85
C ILE A 146 0.10 3.90 32.06
N SER A 147 -0.90 4.48 32.74
CA SER A 147 -0.69 5.36 33.89
C SER A 147 0.17 4.70 34.94
N GLY A 148 -0.17 3.46 35.30
CA GLY A 148 0.58 2.68 36.30
C GLY A 148 2.03 2.39 35.83
N LEU A 149 2.26 2.16 34.54
CA LEU A 149 3.61 1.99 34.00
C LEU A 149 4.40 3.29 34.08
N ASN A 150 3.78 4.42 33.74
CA ASN A 150 4.41 5.73 33.81
C ASN A 150 4.73 6.12 35.27
N GLU A 151 3.86 5.81 36.22
CA GLU A 151 4.12 6.02 37.66
C GLU A 151 5.29 5.16 38.13
N ALA A 152 5.30 3.87 37.77
CA ALA A 152 6.40 2.97 38.09
C ALA A 152 7.73 3.45 37.49
N LEU A 153 7.71 3.91 36.24
CA LEU A 153 8.89 4.44 35.56
C LEU A 153 9.36 5.77 36.20
N ALA A 154 8.44 6.65 36.59
CA ALA A 154 8.76 7.88 37.29
C ALA A 154 9.40 7.56 38.65
N LYS A 155 8.85 6.62 39.41
CA LYS A 155 9.39 6.14 40.66
C LYS A 155 10.77 5.50 40.49
N ALA A 156 10.97 4.68 39.43
CA ALA A 156 12.26 4.07 39.14
C ALA A 156 13.32 5.13 38.83
N ARG A 157 12.97 6.21 38.14
CA ARG A 157 13.90 7.33 37.81
C ARG A 157 14.31 8.14 39.05
N THR A 158 13.58 8.06 40.15
CA THR A 158 13.96 8.74 41.41
C THR A 158 15.04 7.99 42.18
N TYR A 159 15.27 6.71 41.84
CA TYR A 159 16.37 5.95 42.43
C TYR A 159 17.68 6.40 41.79
N GLN A 160 18.55 7.01 42.58
CA GLN A 160 19.87 7.42 42.14
C GLN A 160 20.89 6.34 42.49
N ALA A 161 21.81 6.08 41.54
CA ALA A 161 22.86 5.07 41.76
C ALA A 161 23.70 5.36 43.02
N SER A 162 23.86 6.63 43.39
CA SER A 162 24.57 7.06 44.59
C SER A 162 23.89 6.69 45.92
N ALA A 163 22.62 6.27 45.84
CA ALA A 163 21.86 5.81 47.01
C ALA A 163 22.10 4.32 47.34
N TYR A 164 22.81 3.60 46.49
CA TYR A 164 23.10 2.18 46.63
C TYR A 164 24.60 1.95 46.78
N THR A 165 24.98 1.07 47.70
CA THR A 165 26.38 0.62 47.84
C THR A 165 26.73 -0.37 46.73
N GLU A 166 28.04 -0.52 46.41
CA GLU A 166 28.50 -1.48 45.41
C GLU A 166 27.99 -2.92 45.68
N GLU A 167 27.83 -3.30 46.96
CA GLU A 167 27.30 -4.61 47.36
C GLU A 167 25.83 -4.81 46.97
N SER A 168 25.03 -3.77 46.86
CA SER A 168 23.62 -3.86 46.48
C SER A 168 23.37 -3.85 44.99
N TYR A 169 24.38 -3.52 44.16
CA TYR A 169 24.34 -3.51 42.69
C TYR A 169 24.81 -4.83 42.07
N GLY A 170 25.44 -5.71 42.81
CA GLY A 170 26.10 -6.92 42.32
C GLY A 170 25.30 -8.21 42.46
N GLN A 171 23.96 -8.15 42.77
CA GLN A 171 23.10 -9.34 42.85
C GLN A 171 22.04 -9.34 41.78
#